data_2a3d7bed138437781c3c6fd71450c48d
#
_entry.id   2a3d7bed138437781c3c6fd71450c48d
#
_cell.length_a   1.000
_cell.length_b   1.000
_cell.length_c   1.000
_cell.angle_alpha   90.00
_cell.angle_beta   90.00
_cell.angle_gamma   90.00
#
_symmetry.space_group_name_H-M   'P 1'
#
loop_
_entity.id
_entity.type
_entity.pdbx_description
1 polymer ?
#
loop_
_entity_poly.entity_id
_entity_poly.type
_entity_poly.pdbx_seq_one_letter_code
_entity_poly.pdbx_strand_id
1 'polypeptide(L)'
;MMKGPLVRMTGIGKRFGGVHACRDIDLTVTAGEVHALLGENGAGKSTLINILSGVITEYDGTIEVDGRTVAFGGPADAQRAGIATIHQELDLVAGLSIAENMFLGREPRTRLGTVDTRRMRRQAAEHLRTLGADLDPRRLVGSLRVGEQQLVEIGRALSLDARVLIMDEPTAALADAEVDRLFATIAELRRAGVGIVYISHRMAEIEVVADRVTVLRNGGVAGTVDPRTASRDEIIQLMVGRSVDALYGEGRNEPGDVLLDVRGLAVTPRRPTPGRTEPAGVDLTVRSGEIVGLAGLMGAGRTELLETLFGAGGAGRRSGAVTIDGRPYRPRGPRSALARGVAFVPEDRRGAGLMLEHSVTDNVVLSALSSLTALGVVRRTAVRRTVAEQLRALAVKAASPAVAAATLSGGNQQKIVFAKQLLTRPRLLLLDEPTRGVDIGAKAEIYRLLHRLADTGMAILLASSELPELLSLCDRVVVLHRGRTVATLPRASATQQAILAAANGDDAKEAR
;
A
#
# COMPACT_ATOMS: atom_id res chain seq x y z
N MET A 1 -9.64 -31.60 23.33
CA MET A 1 -8.53 -31.09 24.15
C MET A 1 -8.19 -29.71 23.62
N MET A 2 -8.38 -28.65 24.40
CA MET A 2 -7.88 -27.32 24.06
C MET A 2 -6.37 -27.39 23.99
N LYS A 3 -5.80 -27.15 22.81
CA LYS A 3 -4.33 -27.07 22.64
C LYS A 3 -3.87 -25.82 23.40
N GLY A 4 -2.91 -25.99 24.31
CA GLY A 4 -2.32 -24.87 25.04
C GLY A 4 -1.64 -23.86 24.11
N PRO A 5 -1.36 -22.63 24.57
CA PRO A 5 -0.67 -21.64 23.78
C PRO A 5 0.76 -22.10 23.45
N LEU A 6 1.16 -21.92 22.19
CA LEU A 6 2.55 -22.13 21.76
C LEU A 6 3.44 -21.01 22.26
N VAL A 7 2.95 -19.77 22.18
CA VAL A 7 3.62 -18.57 22.65
C VAL A 7 2.64 -17.72 23.45
N ARG A 8 3.10 -17.17 24.57
CA ARG A 8 2.41 -16.13 25.32
C ARG A 8 3.40 -15.01 25.62
N MET A 9 3.05 -13.81 25.22
CA MET A 9 3.73 -12.57 25.55
C MET A 9 2.84 -11.82 26.56
N THR A 10 3.41 -11.35 27.67
CA THR A 10 2.65 -10.67 28.73
C THR A 10 3.36 -9.40 29.15
N GLY A 11 2.63 -8.29 29.14
CA GLY A 11 3.10 -6.97 29.56
C GLY A 11 4.25 -6.43 28.72
N ILE A 12 4.32 -6.73 27.44
CA ILE A 12 5.47 -6.34 26.59
C ILE A 12 5.54 -4.83 26.41
N GLY A 13 6.66 -4.27 26.86
CA GLY A 13 7.01 -2.86 26.75
C GLY A 13 8.34 -2.63 26.06
N LYS A 14 8.45 -1.59 25.21
CA LYS A 14 9.71 -1.14 24.63
C LYS A 14 9.70 0.36 24.35
N ARG A 15 10.79 1.02 24.74
CA ARG A 15 11.02 2.44 24.44
C ARG A 15 12.25 2.62 23.57
N PHE A 16 12.16 3.54 22.61
CA PHE A 16 13.30 4.04 21.85
C PHE A 16 13.42 5.56 22.07
N GLY A 17 14.48 5.98 22.75
CA GLY A 17 14.60 7.38 23.17
C GLY A 17 13.40 7.80 24.02
N GLY A 18 12.67 8.84 23.60
CA GLY A 18 11.48 9.34 24.31
C GLY A 18 10.16 8.67 23.91
N VAL A 19 10.16 7.75 22.91
CA VAL A 19 8.94 7.19 22.31
C VAL A 19 8.69 5.76 22.80
N HIS A 20 7.48 5.48 23.28
CA HIS A 20 7.04 4.12 23.56
C HIS A 20 6.62 3.45 22.25
N ALA A 21 7.39 2.47 21.78
CA ALA A 21 7.06 1.67 20.61
C ALA A 21 6.10 0.51 20.97
N CYS A 22 6.25 -0.09 22.17
CA CYS A 22 5.30 -1.03 22.75
C CYS A 22 5.01 -0.62 24.19
N ARG A 23 3.74 -0.79 24.61
CA ARG A 23 3.28 -0.46 25.96
C ARG A 23 2.28 -1.50 26.44
N ASP A 24 2.70 -2.33 27.38
CA ASP A 24 1.86 -3.32 28.06
C ASP A 24 1.04 -4.19 27.08
N ILE A 25 1.75 -4.83 26.13
CA ILE A 25 1.14 -5.64 25.09
C ILE A 25 1.09 -7.09 25.54
N ASP A 26 -0.14 -7.65 25.51
CA ASP A 26 -0.38 -9.08 25.64
C ASP A 26 -0.69 -9.68 24.26
N LEU A 27 -0.02 -10.79 23.92
CA LEU A 27 -0.26 -11.54 22.69
C LEU A 27 -0.14 -13.04 22.98
N THR A 28 -1.10 -13.82 22.52
CA THR A 28 -1.08 -15.28 22.64
C THR A 28 -1.23 -15.92 21.26
N VAL A 29 -0.35 -16.86 20.92
CA VAL A 29 -0.39 -17.63 19.67
C VAL A 29 -0.67 -19.09 20.00
N THR A 30 -1.72 -19.66 19.39
CA THR A 30 -2.16 -21.05 19.64
C THR A 30 -1.80 -21.97 18.46
N ALA A 31 -1.67 -23.25 18.74
CA ALA A 31 -1.36 -24.25 17.71
C ALA A 31 -2.52 -24.37 16.70
N GLY A 32 -2.21 -24.22 15.41
CA GLY A 32 -3.19 -24.32 14.34
C GLY A 32 -4.13 -23.13 14.24
N GLU A 33 -3.69 -21.96 14.71
CA GLU A 33 -4.39 -20.68 14.64
C GLU A 33 -3.62 -19.70 13.77
N VAL A 34 -4.32 -18.93 12.95
CA VAL A 34 -3.79 -17.73 12.29
C VAL A 34 -4.23 -16.51 13.08
N HIS A 35 -3.29 -15.92 13.81
CA HIS A 35 -3.50 -14.71 14.59
C HIS A 35 -3.02 -13.50 13.78
N ALA A 36 -3.93 -12.71 13.26
CA ALA A 36 -3.58 -11.50 12.54
C ALA A 36 -3.22 -10.36 13.51
N LEU A 37 -2.14 -9.65 13.20
CA LEU A 37 -1.69 -8.48 13.92
C LEU A 37 -1.83 -7.25 13.03
N LEU A 38 -2.81 -6.41 13.31
CA LEU A 38 -3.16 -5.21 12.56
C LEU A 38 -2.72 -3.94 13.30
N GLY A 39 -2.69 -2.83 12.58
CA GLY A 39 -2.41 -1.50 13.11
C GLY A 39 -1.75 -0.61 12.08
N GLU A 40 -1.78 0.70 12.30
CA GLU A 40 -1.13 1.69 11.44
C GLU A 40 0.40 1.55 11.45
N ASN A 41 1.07 2.25 10.52
CA ASN A 41 2.53 2.35 10.55
C ASN A 41 2.96 3.10 11.82
N GLY A 42 3.92 2.50 12.54
CA GLY A 42 4.34 3.00 13.85
C GLY A 42 3.46 2.56 15.03
N ALA A 43 2.45 1.70 14.83
CA ALA A 43 1.62 1.17 15.91
C ALA A 43 2.36 0.20 16.87
N GLY A 44 3.59 -0.22 16.51
CA GLY A 44 4.40 -1.12 17.34
C GLY A 44 4.51 -2.55 16.80
N LYS A 45 3.86 -2.90 15.67
CA LYS A 45 3.86 -4.27 15.10
C LYS A 45 5.27 -4.83 14.91
N SER A 46 6.10 -4.14 14.12
CA SER A 46 7.47 -4.60 13.82
C SER A 46 8.34 -4.67 15.10
N THR A 47 8.12 -3.78 16.06
CA THR A 47 8.81 -3.84 17.35
C THR A 47 8.41 -5.09 18.13
N LEU A 48 7.11 -5.40 18.21
CA LEU A 48 6.60 -6.60 18.90
C LEU A 48 7.14 -7.88 18.25
N ILE A 49 7.14 -7.94 16.92
CA ILE A 49 7.68 -9.07 16.17
C ILE A 49 9.20 -9.21 16.36
N ASN A 50 9.94 -8.11 16.33
CA ASN A 50 11.38 -8.12 16.57
C ASN A 50 11.74 -8.56 18.00
N ILE A 51 10.88 -8.32 18.97
CA ILE A 51 11.02 -8.88 20.33
C ILE A 51 10.78 -10.38 20.28
N LEU A 52 9.68 -10.83 19.66
CA LEU A 52 9.33 -12.25 19.57
C LEU A 52 10.35 -13.06 18.77
N SER A 53 10.95 -12.48 17.74
CA SER A 53 11.99 -13.12 16.93
C SER A 53 13.41 -13.01 17.51
N GLY A 54 13.56 -12.37 18.68
CA GLY A 54 14.86 -12.21 19.36
C GLY A 54 15.80 -11.17 18.73
N VAL A 55 15.33 -10.35 17.78
CA VAL A 55 16.10 -9.22 17.23
C VAL A 55 16.26 -8.11 18.28
N ILE A 56 15.22 -7.88 19.06
CA ILE A 56 15.25 -6.96 20.21
C ILE A 56 15.25 -7.80 21.48
N THR A 57 16.34 -7.72 22.22
CA THR A 57 16.57 -8.52 23.44
C THR A 57 16.29 -7.77 24.74
N GLU A 58 16.23 -6.43 24.68
CA GLU A 58 15.93 -5.57 25.82
C GLU A 58 14.50 -5.06 25.71
N TYR A 59 13.61 -5.54 26.58
CA TYR A 59 12.19 -5.16 26.65
C TYR A 59 11.65 -5.42 28.06
N ASP A 60 10.52 -4.82 28.40
CA ASP A 60 9.77 -5.10 29.60
C ASP A 60 8.76 -6.23 29.33
N GLY A 61 8.37 -6.98 30.38
CA GLY A 61 7.42 -8.07 30.26
C GLY A 61 8.06 -9.45 30.14
N THR A 62 7.28 -10.46 29.78
CA THR A 62 7.73 -11.86 29.70
C THR A 62 7.25 -12.55 28.44
N ILE A 63 8.07 -13.48 27.93
CA ILE A 63 7.71 -14.40 26.83
C ILE A 63 7.75 -15.82 27.37
N GLU A 64 6.67 -16.55 27.10
CA GLU A 64 6.60 -18.00 27.37
C GLU A 64 6.48 -18.74 26.06
N VAL A 65 7.24 -19.83 25.89
CA VAL A 65 7.11 -20.77 24.78
C VAL A 65 6.82 -22.14 25.39
N ASP A 66 5.73 -22.78 24.98
CA ASP A 66 5.24 -24.05 25.54
C ASP A 66 5.10 -24.01 27.08
N GLY A 67 4.66 -22.88 27.63
CA GLY A 67 4.48 -22.69 29.07
C GLY A 67 5.78 -22.51 29.86
N ARG A 68 6.91 -22.31 29.20
CA ARG A 68 8.21 -22.03 29.84
C ARG A 68 8.62 -20.60 29.50
N THR A 69 8.94 -19.83 30.54
CA THR A 69 9.49 -18.48 30.37
C THR A 69 10.84 -18.57 29.66
N VAL A 70 11.03 -17.79 28.64
CA VAL A 70 12.25 -17.72 27.84
C VAL A 70 12.75 -16.28 27.72
N ALA A 71 14.08 -16.14 27.62
CA ALA A 71 14.72 -14.89 27.25
C ALA A 71 15.68 -15.17 26.09
N PHE A 72 15.45 -14.51 24.96
CA PHE A 72 16.26 -14.69 23.76
C PHE A 72 17.47 -13.75 23.80
N GLY A 73 18.67 -14.31 23.63
CA GLY A 73 19.89 -13.53 23.44
C GLY A 73 20.14 -13.13 22.00
N GLY A 74 19.30 -13.61 21.06
CA GLY A 74 19.35 -13.30 19.64
C GLY A 74 18.39 -14.15 18.81
N PRO A 75 18.28 -13.89 17.48
CA PRO A 75 17.37 -14.61 16.59
C PRO A 75 17.58 -16.13 16.56
N ALA A 76 18.81 -16.59 16.71
CA ALA A 76 19.12 -18.02 16.77
C ALA A 76 18.46 -18.75 17.96
N ASP A 77 18.21 -18.03 19.08
CA ASP A 77 17.55 -18.60 20.25
C ASP A 77 16.05 -18.75 19.97
N ALA A 78 15.42 -17.75 19.37
CA ALA A 78 14.03 -17.81 18.95
C ALA A 78 13.80 -18.94 17.93
N GLN A 79 14.70 -19.09 16.96
CA GLN A 79 14.65 -20.20 16.00
C GLN A 79 14.76 -21.57 16.69
N ARG A 80 15.66 -21.73 17.66
CA ARG A 80 15.78 -22.96 18.45
C ARG A 80 14.54 -23.25 19.30
N ALA A 81 13.81 -22.22 19.70
CA ALA A 81 12.53 -22.34 20.38
C ALA A 81 11.35 -22.63 19.41
N GLY A 82 11.62 -22.78 18.11
CA GLY A 82 10.62 -23.07 17.08
C GLY A 82 9.88 -21.85 16.56
N ILE A 83 10.44 -20.63 16.66
CA ILE A 83 9.87 -19.41 16.12
C ILE A 83 10.66 -19.00 14.88
N ALA A 84 10.02 -18.92 13.72
CA ALA A 84 10.63 -18.46 12.47
C ALA A 84 9.89 -17.24 11.93
N THR A 85 10.63 -16.33 11.28
CA THR A 85 10.09 -15.10 10.70
C THR A 85 10.35 -15.07 9.21
N ILE A 86 9.32 -14.71 8.45
CA ILE A 86 9.37 -14.36 7.04
C ILE A 86 9.20 -12.84 6.99
N HIS A 87 10.23 -12.16 6.51
CA HIS A 87 10.27 -10.70 6.41
C HIS A 87 9.59 -10.19 5.13
N GLN A 88 9.20 -8.93 5.11
CA GLN A 88 8.60 -8.24 3.96
C GLN A 88 9.55 -8.23 2.74
N GLU A 89 10.85 -8.04 2.96
CA GLU A 89 11.89 -8.23 1.93
C GLU A 89 12.43 -9.65 2.06
N LEU A 90 12.51 -10.36 0.92
CA LEU A 90 12.96 -11.75 0.88
C LEU A 90 14.44 -11.84 1.27
N ASP A 91 14.73 -12.56 2.34
CA ASP A 91 16.10 -12.78 2.86
C ASP A 91 16.74 -14.02 2.22
N LEU A 92 16.83 -14.01 0.89
CA LEU A 92 17.38 -15.10 0.09
C LEU A 92 18.61 -14.64 -0.71
N VAL A 93 19.59 -15.52 -0.81
CA VAL A 93 20.81 -15.28 -1.59
C VAL A 93 20.57 -15.71 -3.05
N ALA A 94 20.41 -14.76 -3.95
CA ALA A 94 20.05 -14.98 -5.35
C ALA A 94 21.03 -15.92 -6.10
N GLY A 95 22.31 -15.88 -5.75
CA GLY A 95 23.38 -16.70 -6.37
C GLY A 95 23.49 -18.13 -5.85
N LEU A 96 22.71 -18.51 -4.83
CA LEU A 96 22.66 -19.86 -4.29
C LEU A 96 21.45 -20.63 -4.83
N SER A 97 21.55 -21.95 -4.84
CA SER A 97 20.40 -22.82 -5.16
C SER A 97 19.33 -22.77 -4.06
N ILE A 98 18.14 -23.26 -4.39
CA ILE A 98 17.04 -23.41 -3.42
C ILE A 98 17.50 -24.21 -2.20
N ALA A 99 18.13 -25.37 -2.43
CA ALA A 99 18.60 -26.23 -1.34
C ALA A 99 19.66 -25.53 -0.46
N GLU A 100 20.59 -24.80 -1.06
CA GLU A 100 21.59 -24.03 -0.30
C GLU A 100 20.95 -22.90 0.50
N ASN A 101 19.99 -22.17 -0.05
CA ASN A 101 19.24 -21.15 0.71
C ASN A 101 18.46 -21.75 1.88
N MET A 102 17.78 -22.88 1.69
CA MET A 102 16.99 -23.50 2.74
C MET A 102 17.84 -23.99 3.91
N PHE A 103 19.07 -24.42 3.65
CA PHE A 103 19.97 -25.01 4.67
C PHE A 103 21.18 -24.12 4.99
N LEU A 104 21.18 -22.87 4.57
CA LEU A 104 22.30 -21.93 4.80
C LEU A 104 22.68 -21.85 6.29
N GLY A 105 23.96 -22.13 6.59
CA GLY A 105 24.48 -22.17 7.96
C GLY A 105 24.11 -23.43 8.76
N ARG A 106 23.40 -24.39 8.15
CA ARG A 106 22.92 -25.64 8.78
C ARG A 106 23.04 -26.83 7.84
N GLU A 107 23.97 -26.76 6.89
CA GLU A 107 24.13 -27.76 5.87
C GLU A 107 24.34 -29.15 6.49
N PRO A 108 23.55 -30.19 6.10
CA PRO A 108 23.74 -31.54 6.58
C PRO A 108 25.15 -32.03 6.21
N ARG A 109 25.83 -32.66 7.15
CA ARG A 109 27.21 -33.14 6.96
C ARG A 109 27.26 -34.64 6.83
N THR A 110 28.18 -35.12 6.03
CA THR A 110 28.56 -36.53 5.92
C THR A 110 29.35 -36.96 7.18
N ARG A 111 29.60 -38.26 7.31
CA ARG A 111 30.47 -38.76 8.41
C ARG A 111 31.91 -38.20 8.32
N LEU A 112 32.35 -37.75 7.18
CA LEU A 112 33.66 -37.14 6.94
C LEU A 112 33.70 -35.62 7.17
N GLY A 113 32.57 -35.02 7.62
CA GLY A 113 32.48 -33.57 7.87
C GLY A 113 32.20 -32.69 6.66
N THR A 114 32.18 -33.25 5.46
CA THR A 114 31.83 -32.51 4.21
C THR A 114 30.31 -32.30 4.10
N VAL A 115 29.85 -31.32 3.35
CA VAL A 115 28.42 -31.07 3.10
C VAL A 115 27.80 -32.23 2.32
N ASP A 116 26.71 -32.80 2.84
CA ASP A 116 25.91 -33.82 2.17
C ASP A 116 24.88 -33.17 1.25
N THR A 117 25.30 -32.80 0.06
CA THR A 117 24.45 -32.14 -0.94
C THR A 117 23.28 -33.01 -1.43
N ARG A 118 23.42 -34.36 -1.39
CA ARG A 118 22.33 -35.27 -1.78
C ARG A 118 21.22 -35.24 -0.73
N ARG A 119 21.57 -35.35 0.53
CA ARG A 119 20.63 -35.25 1.66
C ARG A 119 19.95 -33.89 1.68
N MET A 120 20.72 -32.81 1.54
CA MET A 120 20.23 -31.44 1.49
C MET A 120 19.18 -31.22 0.39
N ARG A 121 19.46 -31.66 -0.86
CA ARG A 121 18.51 -31.56 -1.98
C ARG A 121 17.26 -32.40 -1.78
N ARG A 122 17.39 -33.61 -1.22
CA ARG A 122 16.24 -34.46 -0.92
C ARG A 122 15.31 -33.81 0.11
N GLN A 123 15.85 -33.32 1.21
CA GLN A 123 15.09 -32.67 2.27
C GLN A 123 14.45 -31.37 1.75
N ALA A 124 15.16 -30.55 0.96
CA ALA A 124 14.58 -29.38 0.32
C ALA A 124 13.39 -29.74 -0.58
N ALA A 125 13.51 -30.79 -1.40
CA ALA A 125 12.41 -31.26 -2.25
C ALA A 125 11.21 -31.77 -1.42
N GLU A 126 11.45 -32.40 -0.28
CA GLU A 126 10.40 -32.86 0.64
C GLU A 126 9.62 -31.67 1.22
N HIS A 127 10.30 -30.65 1.75
CA HIS A 127 9.65 -29.45 2.26
C HIS A 127 8.88 -28.67 1.18
N LEU A 128 9.47 -28.53 -0.03
CA LEU A 128 8.77 -27.86 -1.14
C LEU A 128 7.50 -28.61 -1.57
N ARG A 129 7.54 -29.95 -1.61
CA ARG A 129 6.33 -30.75 -1.93
C ARG A 129 5.24 -30.59 -0.87
N THR A 130 5.58 -30.49 0.40
CA THR A 130 4.62 -30.20 1.48
C THR A 130 3.90 -28.84 1.26
N LEU A 131 4.55 -27.92 0.55
CA LEU A 131 3.99 -26.60 0.19
C LEU A 131 3.31 -26.61 -1.19
N GLY A 132 3.13 -27.79 -1.80
CA GLY A 132 2.55 -27.90 -3.14
C GLY A 132 3.44 -27.33 -4.27
N ALA A 133 4.75 -27.08 -3.97
CA ALA A 133 5.69 -26.52 -4.92
C ALA A 133 6.53 -27.59 -5.59
N ASP A 134 6.38 -27.74 -6.92
CA ASP A 134 7.24 -28.61 -7.73
C ASP A 134 8.41 -27.82 -8.32
N LEU A 135 9.40 -27.54 -7.45
CA LEU A 135 10.61 -26.80 -7.80
C LEU A 135 11.84 -27.72 -7.69
N ASP A 136 12.71 -27.69 -8.69
CA ASP A 136 14.01 -28.40 -8.61
C ASP A 136 14.92 -27.70 -7.58
N PRO A 137 15.30 -28.37 -6.50
CA PRO A 137 16.15 -27.78 -5.44
C PRO A 137 17.52 -27.26 -5.92
N ARG A 138 17.92 -27.59 -7.14
CA ARG A 138 19.20 -27.15 -7.77
C ARG A 138 19.06 -25.79 -8.46
N ARG A 139 17.84 -25.33 -8.75
CA ARG A 139 17.66 -24.01 -9.39
C ARG A 139 18.18 -22.90 -8.50
N LEU A 140 18.81 -21.90 -9.14
CA LEU A 140 19.25 -20.67 -8.45
C LEU A 140 18.02 -19.83 -8.06
N VAL A 141 18.03 -19.33 -6.83
CA VAL A 141 16.91 -18.52 -6.32
C VAL A 141 16.69 -17.27 -7.16
N GLY A 142 17.75 -16.62 -7.66
CA GLY A 142 17.63 -15.47 -8.54
C GLY A 142 16.93 -15.72 -9.88
N SER A 143 16.73 -17.00 -10.29
CA SER A 143 15.98 -17.37 -11.49
C SER A 143 14.49 -17.62 -11.24
N LEU A 144 14.06 -17.57 -9.98
CA LEU A 144 12.69 -17.82 -9.57
C LEU A 144 11.83 -16.57 -9.68
N ARG A 145 10.54 -16.75 -9.89
CA ARG A 145 9.53 -15.68 -9.71
C ARG A 145 9.40 -15.35 -8.22
N VAL A 146 8.92 -14.16 -7.91
CA VAL A 146 8.79 -13.69 -6.53
C VAL A 146 7.94 -14.65 -5.68
N GLY A 147 6.81 -15.14 -6.21
CA GLY A 147 5.98 -16.13 -5.52
C GLY A 147 6.69 -17.48 -5.28
N GLU A 148 7.55 -17.92 -6.20
CA GLU A 148 8.38 -19.13 -6.00
C GLU A 148 9.45 -18.88 -4.91
N GLN A 149 10.05 -17.69 -4.88
CA GLN A 149 10.99 -17.30 -3.83
C GLN A 149 10.33 -17.29 -2.45
N GLN A 150 9.09 -16.78 -2.36
CA GLN A 150 8.30 -16.79 -1.12
C GLN A 150 8.09 -18.23 -0.60
N LEU A 151 7.77 -19.18 -1.48
CA LEU A 151 7.63 -20.58 -1.11
C LEU A 151 8.95 -21.20 -0.64
N VAL A 152 10.10 -20.77 -1.18
CA VAL A 152 11.42 -21.17 -0.71
C VAL A 152 11.67 -20.65 0.71
N GLU A 153 11.30 -19.44 1.01
CA GLU A 153 11.43 -18.86 2.36
C GLU A 153 10.54 -19.57 3.39
N ILE A 154 9.30 -19.87 3.03
CA ILE A 154 8.41 -20.71 3.87
C ILE A 154 9.03 -22.09 4.06
N GLY A 155 9.53 -22.72 3.00
CA GLY A 155 10.22 -24.01 3.07
C GLY A 155 11.47 -23.99 3.97
N ARG A 156 12.23 -22.87 3.93
CA ARG A 156 13.35 -22.62 4.86
C ARG A 156 12.87 -22.56 6.31
N ALA A 157 11.78 -21.83 6.58
CA ALA A 157 11.21 -21.75 7.93
C ALA A 157 10.72 -23.13 8.44
N LEU A 158 10.06 -23.92 7.58
CA LEU A 158 9.62 -25.28 7.94
C LEU A 158 10.80 -26.24 8.17
N SER A 159 11.91 -26.09 7.45
CA SER A 159 13.13 -26.90 7.66
C SER A 159 13.82 -26.62 9.01
N LEU A 160 13.33 -25.62 9.77
CA LEU A 160 13.73 -25.31 11.15
C LEU A 160 12.80 -25.94 12.20
N ASP A 161 11.88 -26.84 11.77
CA ASP A 161 10.83 -27.36 12.65
C ASP A 161 10.02 -26.25 13.34
N ALA A 162 9.78 -25.16 12.61
CA ALA A 162 9.06 -24.00 13.13
C ALA A 162 7.65 -24.40 13.56
N ARG A 163 7.33 -24.08 14.82
CA ARG A 163 6.00 -24.27 15.40
C ARG A 163 5.18 -22.98 15.40
N VAL A 164 5.87 -21.85 15.40
CA VAL A 164 5.29 -20.52 15.21
C VAL A 164 5.97 -19.87 14.02
N LEU A 165 5.15 -19.42 13.07
CA LEU A 165 5.59 -18.75 11.87
C LEU A 165 5.06 -17.31 11.86
N ILE A 166 5.97 -16.36 11.82
CA ILE A 166 5.65 -14.95 11.69
C ILE A 166 5.77 -14.58 10.23
N MET A 167 4.72 -14.00 9.64
CA MET A 167 4.66 -13.53 8.25
C MET A 167 4.40 -12.04 8.23
N ASP A 168 5.41 -11.25 7.83
CA ASP A 168 5.30 -9.79 7.76
C ASP A 168 5.03 -9.34 6.33
N GLU A 169 3.79 -8.92 6.05
CA GLU A 169 3.28 -8.50 4.74
C GLU A 169 3.63 -9.46 3.57
N PRO A 170 3.33 -10.77 3.70
CA PRO A 170 3.86 -11.76 2.77
C PRO A 170 3.28 -11.66 1.34
N THR A 171 2.25 -10.85 1.13
CA THR A 171 1.58 -10.67 -0.18
C THR A 171 1.99 -9.39 -0.90
N ALA A 172 2.86 -8.56 -0.31
CA ALA A 172 3.16 -7.21 -0.82
C ALA A 172 3.68 -7.17 -2.27
N ALA A 173 4.39 -8.23 -2.70
CA ALA A 173 4.99 -8.34 -4.03
C ALA A 173 4.40 -9.45 -4.91
N LEU A 174 3.28 -10.08 -4.48
CA LEU A 174 2.66 -11.22 -5.17
C LEU A 174 1.54 -10.79 -6.11
N ALA A 175 1.38 -11.50 -7.22
CA ALA A 175 0.20 -11.44 -8.07
C ALA A 175 -0.97 -12.24 -7.45
N ASP A 176 -2.22 -11.95 -7.83
CA ASP A 176 -3.43 -12.55 -7.23
C ASP A 176 -3.38 -14.08 -7.21
N ALA A 177 -2.98 -14.72 -8.32
CA ALA A 177 -2.85 -16.18 -8.38
C ALA A 177 -1.75 -16.76 -7.46
N GLU A 178 -0.76 -15.96 -7.07
CA GLU A 178 0.28 -16.33 -6.12
C GLU A 178 -0.21 -16.16 -4.68
N VAL A 179 -1.06 -15.15 -4.43
CA VAL A 179 -1.74 -14.93 -3.15
C VAL A 179 -2.65 -16.11 -2.82
N ASP A 180 -3.43 -16.59 -3.77
CA ASP A 180 -4.30 -17.78 -3.59
C ASP A 180 -3.49 -19.03 -3.19
N ARG A 181 -2.33 -19.22 -3.80
CA ARG A 181 -1.41 -20.33 -3.44
C ARG A 181 -0.84 -20.18 -2.04
N LEU A 182 -0.46 -18.96 -1.66
CA LEU A 182 0.01 -18.66 -0.31
C LEU A 182 -1.07 -18.97 0.73
N PHE A 183 -2.31 -18.59 0.47
CA PHE A 183 -3.43 -18.87 1.38
C PHE A 183 -3.72 -20.36 1.51
N ALA A 184 -3.63 -21.12 0.42
CA ALA A 184 -3.71 -22.59 0.46
C ALA A 184 -2.58 -23.17 1.34
N THR A 185 -1.35 -22.69 1.19
CA THR A 185 -0.20 -23.08 2.01
C THR A 185 -0.41 -22.75 3.51
N ILE A 186 -0.90 -21.53 3.82
CA ILE A 186 -1.25 -21.14 5.20
C ILE A 186 -2.29 -22.10 5.78
N ALA A 187 -3.32 -22.46 5.02
CA ALA A 187 -4.34 -23.40 5.46
C ALA A 187 -3.77 -24.81 5.75
N GLU A 188 -2.77 -25.26 4.98
CA GLU A 188 -2.08 -26.55 5.24
C GLU A 188 -1.21 -26.50 6.50
N LEU A 189 -0.44 -25.43 6.68
CA LEU A 189 0.38 -25.22 7.89
C LEU A 189 -0.48 -25.17 9.15
N ARG A 190 -1.60 -24.45 9.08
CA ARG A 190 -2.58 -24.39 10.15
C ARG A 190 -3.12 -25.78 10.51
N ARG A 191 -3.49 -26.60 9.50
CA ARG A 191 -3.95 -28.00 9.72
C ARG A 191 -2.84 -28.87 10.32
N ALA A 192 -1.60 -28.61 9.99
CA ALA A 192 -0.43 -29.29 10.57
C ALA A 192 -0.14 -28.85 12.01
N GLY A 193 -0.86 -27.84 12.54
CA GLY A 193 -0.73 -27.38 13.92
C GLY A 193 0.28 -26.24 14.11
N VAL A 194 0.80 -25.65 13.04
CA VAL A 194 1.66 -24.46 13.11
C VAL A 194 0.81 -23.26 13.53
N GLY A 195 1.27 -22.50 14.55
CA GLY A 195 0.69 -21.21 14.92
C GLY A 195 1.25 -20.11 14.00
N ILE A 196 0.41 -19.26 13.46
CA ILE A 196 0.84 -18.24 12.49
C ILE A 196 0.51 -16.86 13.04
N VAL A 197 1.49 -15.95 13.08
CA VAL A 197 1.28 -14.52 13.28
C VAL A 197 1.33 -13.86 11.91
N TYR A 198 0.18 -13.36 11.44
CA TYR A 198 0.03 -12.80 10.10
C TYR A 198 -0.11 -11.28 10.16
N ILE A 199 0.85 -10.57 9.59
CA ILE A 199 0.82 -9.11 9.53
C ILE A 199 0.45 -8.69 8.12
N SER A 200 -0.64 -7.95 7.99
CA SER A 200 -1.07 -7.33 6.74
C SER A 200 -1.84 -6.03 7.03
N HIS A 201 -1.83 -5.14 6.08
CA HIS A 201 -2.71 -3.96 6.08
C HIS A 201 -3.90 -4.13 5.12
N ARG A 202 -4.00 -5.28 4.43
CA ARG A 202 -5.07 -5.61 3.48
C ARG A 202 -6.20 -6.35 4.18
N MET A 203 -7.32 -5.67 4.39
CA MET A 203 -8.46 -6.24 5.11
C MET A 203 -9.02 -7.51 4.44
N ALA A 204 -9.08 -7.54 3.10
CA ALA A 204 -9.55 -8.70 2.35
C ALA A 204 -8.75 -9.98 2.63
N GLU A 205 -7.44 -9.86 2.91
CA GLU A 205 -6.60 -11.01 3.29
C GLU A 205 -6.96 -11.53 4.68
N ILE A 206 -7.17 -10.61 5.63
CA ILE A 206 -7.49 -10.92 7.03
C ILE A 206 -8.80 -11.68 7.12
N GLU A 207 -9.82 -11.24 6.38
CA GLU A 207 -11.14 -11.91 6.31
C GLU A 207 -11.04 -13.37 5.82
N VAL A 208 -10.05 -13.67 4.97
CA VAL A 208 -9.85 -15.01 4.41
C VAL A 208 -9.02 -15.91 5.32
N VAL A 209 -7.92 -15.38 5.89
CA VAL A 209 -6.91 -16.25 6.54
C VAL A 209 -6.99 -16.27 8.06
N ALA A 210 -7.50 -15.20 8.72
CA ALA A 210 -7.36 -15.05 10.15
C ALA A 210 -8.46 -15.75 10.94
N ASP A 211 -8.08 -16.35 12.07
CA ASP A 211 -8.98 -16.88 13.08
C ASP A 211 -9.23 -15.85 14.20
N ARG A 212 -8.26 -15.00 14.46
CA ARG A 212 -8.31 -13.93 15.46
C ARG A 212 -7.49 -12.73 14.98
N VAL A 213 -7.94 -11.54 15.35
CA VAL A 213 -7.30 -10.27 14.99
C VAL A 213 -7.01 -9.49 16.24
N THR A 214 -5.74 -9.14 16.47
CA THR A 214 -5.34 -8.13 17.47
C THR A 214 -4.92 -6.86 16.77
N VAL A 215 -5.51 -5.75 17.17
CA VAL A 215 -5.25 -4.43 16.62
C VAL A 215 -4.34 -3.65 17.58
N LEU A 216 -3.18 -3.23 17.10
CA LEU A 216 -2.29 -2.31 17.82
C LEU A 216 -2.54 -0.86 17.40
N ARG A 217 -2.50 0.04 18.37
CA ARG A 217 -2.59 1.49 18.15
C ARG A 217 -1.75 2.23 19.19
N ASN A 218 -0.92 3.17 18.71
CA ASN A 218 -0.05 3.98 19.58
C ASN A 218 0.80 3.16 20.56
N GLY A 219 1.27 2.01 20.13
CA GLY A 219 2.12 1.10 20.93
C GLY A 219 1.38 0.21 21.92
N GLY A 220 0.05 0.21 21.98
CA GLY A 220 -0.77 -0.65 22.84
C GLY A 220 -1.82 -1.44 22.07
N VAL A 221 -2.45 -2.43 22.73
CA VAL A 221 -3.58 -3.18 22.17
C VAL A 221 -4.83 -2.31 22.21
N ALA A 222 -5.41 -2.03 21.04
CA ALA A 222 -6.68 -1.31 20.90
C ALA A 222 -7.88 -2.24 21.05
N GLY A 223 -7.73 -3.50 20.68
CA GLY A 223 -8.75 -4.54 20.83
C GLY A 223 -8.32 -5.85 20.16
N THR A 224 -9.02 -6.93 20.53
CA THR A 224 -8.89 -8.24 19.91
C THR A 224 -10.26 -8.73 19.52
N VAL A 225 -10.46 -9.13 18.25
CA VAL A 225 -11.75 -9.51 17.68
C VAL A 225 -11.66 -10.81 16.88
N ASP A 226 -12.79 -11.49 16.72
CA ASP A 226 -12.95 -12.58 15.74
C ASP A 226 -13.39 -11.97 14.39
N PRO A 227 -12.60 -12.10 13.32
CA PRO A 227 -12.91 -11.51 12.02
C PRO A 227 -14.17 -12.07 11.36
N ARG A 228 -14.70 -13.21 11.84
CA ARG A 228 -15.95 -13.79 11.34
C ARG A 228 -17.20 -13.11 11.90
N THR A 229 -17.08 -12.44 13.04
CA THR A 229 -18.18 -11.77 13.73
C THR A 229 -18.06 -10.26 13.74
N ALA A 230 -16.82 -9.75 13.76
CA ALA A 230 -16.55 -8.33 13.71
C ALA A 230 -16.78 -7.76 12.30
N SER A 231 -17.41 -6.61 12.20
CA SER A 231 -17.53 -5.91 10.94
C SER A 231 -16.18 -5.30 10.53
N ARG A 232 -16.01 -5.10 9.22
CA ARG A 232 -14.83 -4.39 8.68
C ARG A 232 -14.65 -3.01 9.31
N ASP A 233 -15.77 -2.31 9.52
CA ASP A 233 -15.79 -0.96 10.09
C ASP A 233 -15.36 -0.96 11.57
N GLU A 234 -15.72 -1.99 12.33
CA GLU A 234 -15.27 -2.18 13.71
C GLU A 234 -13.74 -2.36 13.78
N ILE A 235 -13.17 -3.19 12.91
CA ILE A 235 -11.72 -3.39 12.85
C ILE A 235 -11.01 -2.09 12.46
N ILE A 236 -11.53 -1.36 11.46
CA ILE A 236 -10.99 -0.05 11.05
C ILE A 236 -11.10 0.96 12.20
N GLN A 237 -12.23 0.97 12.92
CA GLN A 237 -12.41 1.84 14.09
C GLN A 237 -11.37 1.56 15.19
N LEU A 238 -11.07 0.30 15.48
CA LEU A 238 -10.01 -0.07 16.42
C LEU A 238 -8.64 0.44 15.93
N MET A 239 -8.34 0.32 14.62
CA MET A 239 -7.07 0.76 14.04
C MET A 239 -6.90 2.28 14.12
N VAL A 240 -7.93 3.04 13.71
CA VAL A 240 -7.86 4.51 13.56
C VAL A 240 -8.32 5.22 14.83
N GLY A 241 -9.18 4.60 15.63
CA GLY A 241 -9.72 5.16 16.88
C GLY A 241 -10.91 6.10 16.72
N ARG A 242 -11.53 6.10 15.51
CA ARG A 242 -12.72 6.91 15.19
C ARG A 242 -13.65 6.06 14.31
N SER A 243 -14.95 6.34 14.32
CA SER A 243 -15.91 5.67 13.43
C SER A 243 -15.58 5.94 11.96
N VAL A 244 -15.87 4.99 11.11
CA VAL A 244 -15.66 5.09 9.65
C VAL A 244 -16.43 6.27 9.08
N ASP A 245 -17.67 6.51 9.52
CA ASP A 245 -18.47 7.69 9.11
C ASP A 245 -17.80 9.01 9.47
N ALA A 246 -17.13 9.10 10.62
CA ALA A 246 -16.36 10.27 11.01
C ALA A 246 -15.08 10.46 10.18
N LEU A 247 -14.67 9.44 9.42
CA LEU A 247 -13.52 9.53 8.50
C LEU A 247 -13.92 10.14 7.16
N TYR A 248 -15.16 9.93 6.70
CA TYR A 248 -15.61 10.31 5.35
C TYR A 248 -16.33 11.66 5.26
N GLY A 249 -16.67 12.31 6.40
CA GLY A 249 -17.30 13.63 6.46
C GLY A 249 -18.74 13.64 5.92
N GLU A 250 -19.64 14.32 6.63
CA GLU A 250 -21.02 14.53 6.18
C GLU A 250 -21.11 15.81 5.34
N GLY A 251 -21.86 15.72 4.23
CA GLY A 251 -22.40 16.84 3.47
C GLY A 251 -21.37 17.82 2.87
N ARG A 252 -21.21 17.78 1.56
CA ARG A 252 -20.47 18.79 0.83
C ARG A 252 -21.38 19.87 0.28
N ASN A 253 -20.81 21.06 0.03
CA ASN A 253 -21.46 22.12 -0.70
C ASN A 253 -21.88 21.63 -2.10
N GLU A 254 -22.95 22.17 -2.66
CA GLU A 254 -23.32 21.88 -4.04
C GLU A 254 -22.21 22.28 -5.02
N PRO A 255 -21.91 21.42 -6.03
CA PRO A 255 -20.92 21.75 -7.02
C PRO A 255 -21.26 23.04 -7.78
N GLY A 256 -20.26 23.88 -7.98
CA GLY A 256 -20.41 25.15 -8.71
C GLY A 256 -20.43 24.98 -10.22
N ASP A 257 -19.93 26.00 -10.95
CA ASP A 257 -19.86 25.99 -12.41
C ASP A 257 -18.91 24.94 -12.98
N VAL A 258 -19.13 24.56 -14.26
CA VAL A 258 -18.23 23.64 -14.97
C VAL A 258 -16.86 24.28 -15.14
N LEU A 259 -15.85 23.68 -14.52
CA LEU A 259 -14.46 24.10 -14.65
C LEU A 259 -13.76 23.38 -15.80
N LEU A 260 -13.83 22.04 -15.85
CA LEU A 260 -13.27 21.22 -16.92
C LEU A 260 -14.41 20.65 -17.76
N ASP A 261 -14.32 20.81 -19.10
CA ASP A 261 -15.22 20.17 -20.06
C ASP A 261 -14.38 19.48 -21.12
N VAL A 262 -14.57 18.17 -21.25
CA VAL A 262 -13.87 17.28 -22.20
C VAL A 262 -14.91 16.66 -23.11
N ARG A 263 -14.76 16.86 -24.43
CA ARG A 263 -15.68 16.34 -25.46
C ARG A 263 -14.92 15.59 -26.53
N GLY A 264 -15.19 14.30 -26.66
CA GLY A 264 -14.64 13.43 -27.68
C GLY A 264 -13.10 13.42 -27.70
N LEU A 265 -12.46 13.56 -26.54
CA LEU A 265 -11.00 13.57 -26.45
C LEU A 265 -10.43 12.22 -26.91
N ALA A 266 -9.63 12.26 -27.97
CA ALA A 266 -8.89 11.10 -28.43
C ALA A 266 -7.43 11.46 -28.73
N VAL A 267 -6.56 10.50 -28.52
CA VAL A 267 -5.11 10.60 -28.78
C VAL A 267 -4.71 9.47 -29.72
N THR A 268 -4.17 9.81 -30.87
CA THR A 268 -3.54 8.86 -31.79
C THR A 268 -2.03 8.92 -31.55
N PRO A 269 -1.42 7.94 -30.90
CA PRO A 269 0.00 7.98 -30.60
C PRO A 269 0.83 7.86 -31.88
N ARG A 270 1.98 8.52 -31.94
CA ARG A 270 2.92 8.37 -33.07
C ARG A 270 3.52 6.96 -33.14
N ARG A 271 3.74 6.35 -31.99
CA ARG A 271 4.20 4.97 -31.82
C ARG A 271 3.36 4.34 -30.71
N PRO A 272 2.64 3.24 -30.99
CA PRO A 272 1.94 2.50 -29.94
C PRO A 272 2.94 1.96 -28.90
N THR A 273 2.62 2.12 -27.64
CA THR A 273 3.37 1.55 -26.53
C THR A 273 2.59 0.34 -26.01
N PRO A 274 3.17 -0.87 -25.96
CA PRO A 274 2.50 -2.03 -25.40
C PRO A 274 2.00 -1.78 -23.98
N GLY A 275 0.78 -2.23 -23.68
CA GLY A 275 0.18 -2.07 -22.34
C GLY A 275 -0.40 -0.67 -22.04
N ARG A 276 -0.31 0.29 -22.97
CA ARG A 276 -0.84 1.64 -22.81
C ARG A 276 -2.12 1.84 -23.63
N THR A 277 -3.17 2.37 -23.01
CA THR A 277 -4.45 2.65 -23.63
C THR A 277 -4.72 4.15 -23.67
N GLU A 278 -4.50 4.77 -24.82
CA GLU A 278 -4.73 6.21 -25.00
C GLU A 278 -6.24 6.54 -25.03
N PRO A 279 -6.65 7.77 -24.64
CA PRO A 279 -8.02 8.24 -24.82
C PRO A 279 -8.51 8.05 -26.26
N ALA A 280 -9.72 7.51 -26.44
CA ALA A 280 -10.29 7.11 -27.73
C ALA A 280 -11.73 7.63 -27.95
N GLY A 281 -12.08 8.74 -27.31
CA GLY A 281 -13.40 9.34 -27.32
C GLY A 281 -13.93 9.51 -25.90
N VAL A 282 -13.21 10.30 -25.09
CA VAL A 282 -13.58 10.58 -23.71
C VAL A 282 -14.45 11.81 -23.63
N ASP A 283 -15.59 11.67 -22.96
CA ASP A 283 -16.51 12.75 -22.62
C ASP A 283 -16.67 12.80 -21.09
N LEU A 284 -16.32 13.93 -20.48
CA LEU A 284 -16.53 14.18 -19.05
C LEU A 284 -16.52 15.68 -18.74
N THR A 285 -17.16 16.04 -17.65
CA THR A 285 -17.07 17.39 -17.07
C THR A 285 -16.58 17.27 -15.63
N VAL A 286 -16.00 18.34 -15.08
CA VAL A 286 -15.74 18.48 -13.62
C VAL A 286 -16.11 19.90 -13.22
N ARG A 287 -16.92 20.03 -12.17
CA ARG A 287 -17.37 21.33 -11.65
C ARG A 287 -16.44 21.80 -10.51
N SER A 288 -16.47 23.10 -10.26
CA SER A 288 -15.79 23.65 -9.08
C SER A 288 -16.38 23.04 -7.80
N GLY A 289 -15.52 22.59 -6.89
CA GLY A 289 -15.94 21.93 -5.64
C GLY A 289 -16.42 20.47 -5.81
N GLU A 290 -16.33 19.91 -7.02
CA GLU A 290 -16.75 18.54 -7.31
C GLU A 290 -15.56 17.57 -7.26
N ILE A 291 -15.78 16.37 -6.71
CA ILE A 291 -14.86 15.23 -6.83
C ILE A 291 -15.49 14.23 -7.82
N VAL A 292 -14.87 14.07 -8.98
CA VAL A 292 -15.26 13.08 -9.99
C VAL A 292 -14.32 11.91 -9.97
N GLY A 293 -14.85 10.70 -9.79
CA GLY A 293 -14.09 9.47 -9.84
C GLY A 293 -13.95 8.92 -11.25
N LEU A 294 -12.78 8.39 -11.60
CA LEU A 294 -12.55 7.60 -12.81
C LEU A 294 -12.41 6.13 -12.42
N ALA A 295 -13.38 5.32 -12.83
CA ALA A 295 -13.36 3.87 -12.69
C ALA A 295 -13.04 3.18 -14.02
N GLY A 296 -12.68 1.91 -13.97
CA GLY A 296 -12.41 1.06 -15.12
C GLY A 296 -11.46 -0.07 -14.79
N LEU A 297 -11.47 -1.12 -15.60
CA LEU A 297 -10.56 -2.24 -15.44
C LEU A 297 -9.10 -1.81 -15.65
N MET A 298 -8.17 -2.67 -15.24
CA MET A 298 -6.74 -2.45 -15.49
C MET A 298 -6.51 -2.25 -16.99
N GLY A 299 -5.79 -1.18 -17.37
CA GLY A 299 -5.58 -0.80 -18.75
C GLY A 299 -6.78 -0.08 -19.43
N ALA A 300 -7.77 0.39 -18.67
CA ALA A 300 -8.92 1.15 -19.23
C ALA A 300 -8.55 2.53 -19.79
N GLY A 301 -7.34 3.05 -19.50
CA GLY A 301 -6.87 4.37 -19.99
C GLY A 301 -7.04 5.52 -19.00
N ARG A 302 -7.20 5.22 -17.69
CA ARG A 302 -7.38 6.22 -16.63
C ARG A 302 -6.15 7.12 -16.46
N THR A 303 -4.98 6.52 -16.26
CA THR A 303 -3.69 7.21 -16.14
C THR A 303 -3.38 8.02 -17.38
N GLU A 304 -3.57 7.45 -18.58
CA GLU A 304 -3.30 8.11 -19.85
C GLU A 304 -4.19 9.33 -20.08
N LEU A 305 -5.44 9.28 -19.62
CA LEU A 305 -6.33 10.44 -19.64
C LEU A 305 -5.80 11.55 -18.73
N LEU A 306 -5.45 11.24 -17.48
CA LEU A 306 -4.92 12.23 -16.53
C LEU A 306 -3.61 12.84 -17.02
N GLU A 307 -2.68 12.03 -17.53
CA GLU A 307 -1.43 12.48 -18.13
C GLU A 307 -1.68 13.36 -19.35
N THR A 308 -2.65 13.01 -20.19
CA THR A 308 -3.02 13.82 -21.38
C THR A 308 -3.54 15.18 -20.96
N LEU A 309 -4.40 15.25 -19.94
CA LEU A 309 -4.91 16.50 -19.38
C LEU A 309 -3.81 17.33 -18.70
N PHE A 310 -2.82 16.70 -18.10
CA PHE A 310 -1.67 17.39 -17.50
C PHE A 310 -0.59 17.78 -18.53
N GLY A 311 -0.68 17.25 -19.75
CA GLY A 311 0.34 17.47 -20.77
C GLY A 311 1.61 16.63 -20.59
N ALA A 312 1.57 15.58 -19.77
CA ALA A 312 2.62 14.59 -19.58
C ALA A 312 2.42 13.35 -20.49
N GLY A 313 1.28 13.23 -21.15
CA GLY A 313 0.98 12.12 -22.04
C GLY A 313 1.91 12.02 -23.24
N GLY A 314 1.93 10.83 -23.86
CA GLY A 314 2.81 10.53 -24.99
C GLY A 314 2.64 11.46 -26.20
N ALA A 315 3.67 11.49 -27.06
CA ALA A 315 3.62 12.26 -28.30
C ALA A 315 2.58 11.66 -29.27
N GLY A 316 1.53 12.41 -29.57
CA GLY A 316 0.46 11.97 -30.45
C GLY A 316 -0.37 13.12 -31.00
N ARG A 317 -1.24 12.81 -31.98
CA ARG A 317 -2.24 13.75 -32.48
C ARG A 317 -3.45 13.70 -31.57
N ARG A 318 -3.81 14.85 -30.98
CA ARG A 318 -5.01 15.00 -30.14
C ARG A 318 -6.16 15.51 -30.97
N SER A 319 -7.35 14.92 -30.83
CA SER A 319 -8.64 15.38 -31.38
C SER A 319 -9.65 15.56 -30.24
N GLY A 320 -10.81 16.09 -30.56
CA GLY A 320 -11.81 16.50 -29.58
C GLY A 320 -11.54 17.90 -29.03
N ALA A 321 -12.38 18.33 -28.09
CA ALA A 321 -12.31 19.63 -27.45
C ALA A 321 -12.11 19.46 -25.94
N VAL A 322 -11.18 20.25 -25.39
CA VAL A 322 -11.01 20.37 -23.93
C VAL A 322 -11.03 21.85 -23.58
N THR A 323 -11.85 22.24 -22.63
CA THR A 323 -11.88 23.60 -22.10
C THR A 323 -11.70 23.62 -20.61
N ILE A 324 -11.05 24.66 -20.09
CA ILE A 324 -11.02 24.99 -18.68
C ILE A 324 -11.60 26.39 -18.53
N ASP A 325 -12.64 26.50 -17.70
CA ASP A 325 -13.33 27.76 -17.47
C ASP A 325 -13.88 28.36 -18.80
N GLY A 326 -14.43 27.49 -19.64
CA GLY A 326 -14.94 27.84 -20.98
C GLY A 326 -13.88 28.21 -22.02
N ARG A 327 -12.59 28.23 -21.67
CA ARG A 327 -11.50 28.59 -22.58
C ARG A 327 -10.78 27.36 -23.10
N PRO A 328 -10.41 27.30 -24.39
CA PRO A 328 -9.69 26.19 -24.97
C PRO A 328 -8.42 25.83 -24.18
N TYR A 329 -8.26 24.52 -23.91
CA TYR A 329 -7.15 24.00 -23.12
C TYR A 329 -6.41 22.90 -23.88
N ARG A 330 -5.17 23.19 -24.24
CA ARG A 330 -4.26 22.25 -24.91
C ARG A 330 -2.86 22.40 -24.31
N PRO A 331 -2.56 21.72 -23.20
CA PRO A 331 -1.26 21.85 -22.56
C PRO A 331 -0.15 21.27 -23.46
N ARG A 332 0.94 22.03 -23.60
CA ARG A 332 2.15 21.60 -24.33
C ARG A 332 3.13 20.83 -23.44
N GLY A 333 2.84 20.76 -22.16
CA GLY A 333 3.65 20.08 -21.14
C GLY A 333 3.20 20.47 -19.74
N PRO A 334 3.76 19.83 -18.71
CA PRO A 334 3.39 20.07 -17.31
C PRO A 334 3.46 21.54 -16.87
N ARG A 335 4.49 22.29 -17.30
CA ARG A 335 4.60 23.73 -16.99
C ARG A 335 3.41 24.54 -17.51
N SER A 336 2.93 24.21 -18.70
CA SER A 336 1.77 24.92 -19.27
C SER A 336 0.47 24.54 -18.58
N ALA A 337 0.34 23.32 -18.06
CA ALA A 337 -0.77 22.88 -17.24
C ALA A 337 -0.79 23.59 -15.89
N LEU A 338 0.33 23.61 -15.19
CA LEU A 338 0.48 24.32 -13.93
C LEU A 338 0.16 25.82 -14.06
N ALA A 339 0.63 26.47 -15.14
CA ALA A 339 0.32 27.89 -15.43
C ALA A 339 -1.16 28.14 -15.66
N ARG A 340 -1.97 27.11 -16.01
CA ARG A 340 -3.41 27.18 -16.18
C ARG A 340 -4.19 26.68 -14.96
N GLY A 341 -3.49 26.44 -13.84
CA GLY A 341 -4.08 26.01 -12.58
C GLY A 341 -4.47 24.52 -12.57
N VAL A 342 -3.81 23.70 -13.37
CA VAL A 342 -3.97 22.22 -13.34
C VAL A 342 -2.76 21.59 -12.69
N ALA A 343 -2.95 20.81 -11.63
CA ALA A 343 -1.90 20.07 -10.97
C ALA A 343 -2.18 18.56 -11.05
N PHE A 344 -1.12 17.73 -10.94
CA PHE A 344 -1.20 16.29 -11.07
C PHE A 344 -0.40 15.57 -9.99
N VAL A 345 -1.04 14.65 -9.30
CA VAL A 345 -0.44 13.70 -8.36
C VAL A 345 -0.37 12.35 -9.08
N PRO A 346 0.83 11.86 -9.43
CA PRO A 346 0.98 10.61 -10.17
C PRO A 346 0.86 9.39 -9.26
N GLU A 347 0.55 8.22 -9.85
CA GLU A 347 0.53 6.91 -9.20
C GLU A 347 1.92 6.55 -8.63
N ASP A 348 2.96 6.65 -9.46
CA ASP A 348 4.33 6.39 -9.03
C ASP A 348 4.90 7.59 -8.24
N ARG A 349 4.63 7.57 -6.97
CA ARG A 349 5.11 8.57 -6.02
C ARG A 349 6.64 8.63 -5.96
N ARG A 350 7.33 7.47 -6.05
CA ARG A 350 8.78 7.38 -5.88
C ARG A 350 9.56 7.77 -7.14
N GLY A 351 9.09 7.34 -8.30
CA GLY A 351 9.77 7.63 -9.58
C GLY A 351 9.36 8.96 -10.21
N ALA A 352 8.05 9.30 -10.15
CA ALA A 352 7.51 10.51 -10.79
C ALA A 352 7.10 11.61 -9.80
N GLY A 353 6.74 11.23 -8.57
CA GLY A 353 6.22 12.15 -7.56
C GLY A 353 7.30 12.90 -6.78
N LEU A 354 8.40 12.26 -6.39
CA LEU A 354 9.42 12.77 -5.48
C LEU A 354 10.83 12.57 -6.00
N MET A 355 11.73 13.45 -5.58
CA MET A 355 13.18 13.26 -5.63
C MET A 355 13.62 12.72 -4.26
N LEU A 356 13.73 11.40 -4.12
CA LEU A 356 13.87 10.72 -2.82
C LEU A 356 15.11 11.13 -2.05
N GLU A 357 16.25 11.35 -2.73
CA GLU A 357 17.53 11.75 -2.13
C GLU A 357 17.58 13.23 -1.74
N HIS A 358 16.60 14.03 -2.21
CA HIS A 358 16.52 15.46 -1.90
C HIS A 358 15.72 15.71 -0.64
N SER A 359 15.94 16.89 -0.03
CA SER A 359 15.24 17.28 1.18
C SER A 359 13.73 17.41 0.97
N VAL A 360 12.97 17.30 2.05
CA VAL A 360 11.53 17.64 2.07
C VAL A 360 11.31 19.04 1.54
N THR A 361 12.15 20.00 1.95
CA THR A 361 12.11 21.40 1.47
C THR A 361 12.19 21.48 -0.05
N ASP A 362 13.19 20.84 -0.66
CA ASP A 362 13.41 20.90 -2.11
C ASP A 362 12.23 20.29 -2.88
N ASN A 363 11.72 19.15 -2.39
CA ASN A 363 10.57 18.50 -2.99
C ASN A 363 9.32 19.39 -2.96
N VAL A 364 9.00 20.02 -1.83
CA VAL A 364 7.80 20.86 -1.67
C VAL A 364 7.82 22.05 -2.61
N VAL A 365 8.96 22.74 -2.74
CA VAL A 365 9.03 23.99 -3.53
C VAL A 365 9.19 23.78 -5.02
N LEU A 366 9.53 22.57 -5.47
CA LEU A 366 9.96 22.27 -6.85
C LEU A 366 8.96 22.78 -7.90
N SER A 367 7.65 22.51 -7.73
CA SER A 367 6.61 22.91 -8.69
C SER A 367 6.29 24.40 -8.67
N ALA A 368 6.62 25.11 -7.60
CA ALA A 368 6.33 26.53 -7.40
C ALA A 368 7.60 27.39 -7.25
N LEU A 369 8.77 26.87 -7.58
CA LEU A 369 10.06 27.52 -7.36
C LEU A 369 10.12 28.93 -8.02
N SER A 370 9.51 29.10 -9.19
CA SER A 370 9.45 30.38 -9.88
C SER A 370 8.76 31.47 -9.07
N SER A 371 7.73 31.14 -8.30
CA SER A 371 7.01 32.11 -7.42
C SER A 371 7.80 32.48 -6.17
N LEU A 372 8.79 31.69 -5.80
CA LEU A 372 9.69 31.89 -4.64
C LEU A 372 11.03 32.51 -5.03
N THR A 373 11.17 32.89 -6.31
CA THR A 373 12.39 33.46 -6.88
C THR A 373 12.16 34.93 -7.22
N ALA A 374 13.12 35.80 -6.94
CA ALA A 374 13.12 37.19 -7.38
C ALA A 374 14.47 37.49 -8.05
N LEU A 375 14.42 38.07 -9.24
CA LEU A 375 15.63 38.38 -10.06
C LEU A 375 16.59 37.19 -10.24
N GLY A 376 16.02 35.98 -10.38
CA GLY A 376 16.83 34.75 -10.53
C GLY A 376 17.36 34.16 -9.21
N VAL A 377 17.14 34.83 -8.07
CA VAL A 377 17.63 34.37 -6.77
C VAL A 377 16.49 33.79 -5.93
N VAL A 378 16.67 32.59 -5.36
CA VAL A 378 15.72 31.94 -4.48
C VAL A 378 15.66 32.64 -3.12
N ARG A 379 14.48 33.06 -2.71
CA ARG A 379 14.23 33.77 -1.44
C ARG A 379 14.14 32.76 -0.29
N ARG A 380 15.27 32.39 0.31
CA ARG A 380 15.40 31.35 1.34
C ARG A 380 14.45 31.52 2.53
N THR A 381 14.20 32.75 2.99
CA THR A 381 13.26 33.03 4.09
C THR A 381 11.81 32.76 3.69
N ALA A 382 11.42 33.13 2.45
CA ALA A 382 10.10 32.81 1.90
C ALA A 382 9.92 31.30 1.76
N VAL A 383 10.93 30.58 1.23
CA VAL A 383 10.94 29.11 1.14
C VAL A 383 10.70 28.48 2.50
N ARG A 384 11.50 28.83 3.52
CA ARG A 384 11.37 28.25 4.87
C ARG A 384 9.97 28.47 5.46
N ARG A 385 9.42 29.68 5.35
CA ARG A 385 8.08 30.01 5.83
C ARG A 385 7.01 29.18 5.10
N THR A 386 7.04 29.19 3.77
CA THR A 386 6.04 28.50 2.94
C THR A 386 6.07 26.99 3.17
N VAL A 387 7.26 26.39 3.25
CA VAL A 387 7.40 24.96 3.56
C VAL A 387 6.84 24.64 4.94
N ALA A 388 7.18 25.43 5.96
CA ALA A 388 6.66 25.21 7.32
C ALA A 388 5.13 25.34 7.39
N GLU A 389 4.53 26.25 6.62
CA GLU A 389 3.07 26.39 6.50
C GLU A 389 2.44 25.18 5.84
N GLN A 390 3.00 24.68 4.71
CA GLN A 390 2.51 23.50 4.00
C GLN A 390 2.62 22.22 4.84
N LEU A 391 3.76 22.00 5.50
CA LEU A 391 3.95 20.82 6.35
C LEU A 391 2.97 20.79 7.53
N ARG A 392 2.68 21.95 8.12
CA ARG A 392 1.67 22.08 9.18
C ARG A 392 0.25 21.83 8.66
N ALA A 393 -0.11 22.46 7.52
CA ALA A 393 -1.45 22.34 6.94
C ALA A 393 -1.80 20.89 6.57
N LEU A 394 -0.80 20.09 6.13
CA LEU A 394 -0.95 18.69 5.76
C LEU A 394 -0.58 17.72 6.89
N ALA A 395 -0.27 18.22 8.08
CA ALA A 395 0.14 17.42 9.22
C ALA A 395 1.25 16.41 8.85
N VAL A 396 2.28 16.87 8.12
CA VAL A 396 3.42 16.04 7.72
C VAL A 396 4.31 15.77 8.92
N LYS A 397 4.60 14.51 9.20
CA LYS A 397 5.51 14.09 10.26
C LYS A 397 6.91 13.87 9.66
N ALA A 398 7.80 14.85 9.85
CA ALA A 398 9.21 14.78 9.51
C ALA A 398 10.05 15.29 10.67
N ALA A 399 11.20 14.69 10.94
CA ALA A 399 12.11 15.13 12.01
C ALA A 399 12.62 16.56 11.76
N SER A 400 12.82 16.92 10.49
CA SER A 400 13.20 18.25 10.02
C SER A 400 12.82 18.39 8.53
N PRO A 401 12.52 19.60 8.04
CA PRO A 401 12.36 19.84 6.60
C PRO A 401 13.63 19.58 5.75
N ALA A 402 14.77 19.45 6.42
CA ALA A 402 16.06 19.17 5.76
C ALA A 402 16.34 17.69 5.52
N VAL A 403 15.56 16.75 6.10
CA VAL A 403 15.77 15.32 5.88
C VAL A 403 15.41 14.92 4.45
N ALA A 404 16.06 13.87 3.94
CA ALA A 404 15.75 13.31 2.63
C ALA A 404 14.32 12.73 2.62
N ALA A 405 13.60 12.91 1.50
CA ALA A 405 12.23 12.38 1.37
C ALA A 405 12.16 10.85 1.49
N ALA A 406 13.25 10.15 1.15
CA ALA A 406 13.37 8.70 1.31
C ALA A 406 13.17 8.22 2.76
N THR A 407 13.51 9.04 3.77
CA THR A 407 13.41 8.67 5.19
C THR A 407 11.99 8.73 5.75
N LEU A 408 11.03 9.24 4.98
CA LEU A 408 9.64 9.37 5.40
C LEU A 408 8.84 8.10 5.15
N SER A 409 7.84 7.84 6.00
CA SER A 409 6.83 6.81 5.73
C SER A 409 6.04 7.10 4.45
N GLY A 410 5.45 6.05 3.84
CA GLY A 410 4.67 6.17 2.62
C GLY A 410 3.58 7.24 2.67
N GLY A 411 2.82 7.32 3.76
CA GLY A 411 1.80 8.35 3.95
C GLY A 411 2.38 9.78 4.01
N ASN A 412 3.53 9.98 4.68
CA ASN A 412 4.19 11.28 4.72
C ASN A 412 4.81 11.64 3.36
N GLN A 413 5.39 10.69 2.63
CA GLN A 413 5.84 10.91 1.25
C GLN A 413 4.68 11.38 0.36
N GLN A 414 3.51 10.74 0.46
CA GLN A 414 2.33 11.14 -0.29
C GLN A 414 1.88 12.56 0.04
N LYS A 415 1.88 12.93 1.32
CA LYS A 415 1.60 14.30 1.75
C LYS A 415 2.58 15.33 1.20
N ILE A 416 3.86 14.96 1.00
CA ILE A 416 4.85 15.84 0.33
C ILE A 416 4.50 16.03 -1.15
N VAL A 417 4.04 14.99 -1.85
CA VAL A 417 3.56 15.12 -3.23
C VAL A 417 2.37 16.09 -3.28
N PHE A 418 1.40 15.95 -2.37
CA PHE A 418 0.29 16.91 -2.25
C PHE A 418 0.80 18.33 -1.96
N ALA A 419 1.70 18.52 -0.98
CA ALA A 419 2.28 19.81 -0.64
C ALA A 419 2.91 20.50 -1.86
N LYS A 420 3.69 19.75 -2.64
CA LYS A 420 4.33 20.20 -3.87
C LYS A 420 3.31 20.74 -4.87
N GLN A 421 2.22 20.01 -5.08
CA GLN A 421 1.20 20.38 -6.07
C GLN A 421 0.29 21.51 -5.57
N LEU A 422 -0.14 21.47 -4.31
CA LEU A 422 -1.00 22.50 -3.71
C LEU A 422 -0.32 23.86 -3.59
N LEU A 423 1.01 23.89 -3.48
CA LEU A 423 1.78 25.12 -3.47
C LEU A 423 1.63 25.93 -4.78
N THR A 424 1.27 25.28 -5.88
CA THR A 424 0.99 25.95 -7.16
C THR A 424 -0.40 26.61 -7.21
N ARG A 425 -1.23 26.45 -6.15
CA ARG A 425 -2.61 26.93 -6.02
C ARG A 425 -3.49 26.49 -7.20
N PRO A 426 -3.61 25.18 -7.45
CA PRO A 426 -4.38 24.69 -8.57
C PRO A 426 -5.89 24.94 -8.39
N ARG A 427 -6.60 25.07 -9.50
CA ARG A 427 -8.06 25.07 -9.55
C ARG A 427 -8.61 23.67 -9.88
N LEU A 428 -7.83 22.88 -10.62
CA LEU A 428 -8.11 21.49 -10.95
C LEU A 428 -6.96 20.61 -10.44
N LEU A 429 -7.30 19.62 -9.64
CA LEU A 429 -6.36 18.63 -9.13
C LEU A 429 -6.65 17.26 -9.75
N LEU A 430 -5.70 16.76 -10.52
CA LEU A 430 -5.74 15.42 -11.12
C LEU A 430 -5.00 14.45 -10.18
N LEU A 431 -5.64 13.34 -9.82
CA LEU A 431 -5.11 12.36 -8.86
C LEU A 431 -5.13 10.98 -9.49
N ASP A 432 -3.97 10.33 -9.54
CA ASP A 432 -3.84 8.96 -10.02
C ASP A 432 -3.43 8.06 -8.87
N GLU A 433 -4.31 7.15 -8.44
CA GLU A 433 -4.14 6.22 -7.33
C GLU A 433 -3.53 6.90 -6.07
N PRO A 434 -4.12 8.01 -5.56
CA PRO A 434 -3.45 8.87 -4.56
C PRO A 434 -3.23 8.20 -3.21
N THR A 435 -3.85 7.07 -2.94
CA THR A 435 -3.73 6.33 -1.68
C THR A 435 -3.04 4.98 -1.83
N ARG A 436 -2.52 4.66 -3.01
CA ARG A 436 -1.83 3.39 -3.25
C ARG A 436 -0.57 3.27 -2.40
N GLY A 437 -0.45 2.16 -1.68
CA GLY A 437 0.69 1.91 -0.77
C GLY A 437 0.76 2.88 0.42
N VAL A 438 -0.40 3.39 0.84
CA VAL A 438 -0.58 4.22 2.03
C VAL A 438 -1.39 3.42 3.05
N ASP A 439 -1.04 3.51 4.33
CA ASP A 439 -1.80 2.86 5.40
C ASP A 439 -3.19 3.48 5.60
N ILE A 440 -4.08 2.73 6.27
CA ILE A 440 -5.50 3.11 6.44
C ILE A 440 -5.65 4.47 7.12
N GLY A 441 -4.81 4.77 8.13
CA GLY A 441 -4.87 6.06 8.83
C GLY A 441 -4.47 7.23 7.93
N ALA A 442 -3.39 7.06 7.15
CA ALA A 442 -2.97 8.09 6.20
C ALA A 442 -3.97 8.21 5.02
N LYS A 443 -4.64 7.11 4.58
CA LYS A 443 -5.77 7.19 3.63
C LYS A 443 -6.87 8.12 4.16
N ALA A 444 -7.31 7.90 5.39
CA ALA A 444 -8.34 8.73 6.03
C ALA A 444 -7.94 10.22 6.12
N GLU A 445 -6.67 10.52 6.37
CA GLU A 445 -6.18 11.89 6.36
C GLU A 445 -6.20 12.52 4.97
N ILE A 446 -5.85 11.74 3.93
CA ILE A 446 -5.94 12.16 2.53
C ILE A 446 -7.38 12.42 2.14
N TYR A 447 -8.32 11.54 2.50
CA TYR A 447 -9.75 11.73 2.19
C TYR A 447 -10.30 13.01 2.78
N ARG A 448 -10.01 13.28 4.07
CA ARG A 448 -10.37 14.56 4.71
C ARG A 448 -9.71 15.76 4.04
N LEU A 449 -8.50 15.60 3.54
CA LEU A 449 -7.83 16.65 2.77
C LEU A 449 -8.59 16.94 1.47
N LEU A 450 -8.95 15.89 0.69
CA LEU A 450 -9.65 16.03 -0.57
C LEU A 450 -11.03 16.69 -0.38
N HIS A 451 -11.78 16.29 0.64
CA HIS A 451 -13.06 16.94 0.98
C HIS A 451 -12.87 18.42 1.30
N ARG A 452 -11.91 18.78 2.19
CA ARG A 452 -11.62 20.20 2.50
C ARG A 452 -11.21 20.98 1.26
N LEU A 453 -10.43 20.40 0.34
CA LEU A 453 -10.04 21.08 -0.90
C LEU A 453 -11.25 21.31 -1.80
N ALA A 454 -12.13 20.33 -1.94
CA ALA A 454 -13.37 20.46 -2.69
C ALA A 454 -14.28 21.53 -2.06
N ASP A 455 -14.42 21.57 -0.74
CA ASP A 455 -15.19 22.61 -0.02
C ASP A 455 -14.67 24.02 -0.26
N THR A 456 -13.37 24.18 -0.56
CA THR A 456 -12.81 25.47 -0.98
C THR A 456 -13.05 25.82 -2.45
N GLY A 457 -13.79 24.99 -3.19
CA GLY A 457 -14.11 25.18 -4.61
C GLY A 457 -13.12 24.51 -5.58
N MET A 458 -12.15 23.72 -5.08
CA MET A 458 -11.21 23.00 -5.96
C MET A 458 -11.94 21.87 -6.69
N ALA A 459 -11.79 21.80 -8.01
CA ALA A 459 -12.26 20.67 -8.81
C ALA A 459 -11.25 19.51 -8.71
N ILE A 460 -11.74 18.30 -8.53
CA ILE A 460 -10.88 17.11 -8.35
C ILE A 460 -11.32 16.02 -9.33
N LEU A 461 -10.37 15.46 -10.08
CA LEU A 461 -10.56 14.30 -10.92
C LEU A 461 -9.65 13.18 -10.42
N LEU A 462 -10.26 12.13 -9.85
CA LEU A 462 -9.60 11.05 -9.12
C LEU A 462 -9.70 9.73 -9.86
N ALA A 463 -8.59 9.13 -10.27
CA ALA A 463 -8.54 7.74 -10.71
C ALA A 463 -8.17 6.84 -9.52
N SER A 464 -8.94 5.78 -9.31
CA SER A 464 -8.63 4.74 -8.33
C SER A 464 -9.05 3.35 -8.82
N SER A 465 -8.24 2.36 -8.50
CA SER A 465 -8.57 0.94 -8.69
C SER A 465 -9.41 0.40 -7.52
N GLU A 466 -9.45 1.11 -6.40
CA GLU A 466 -10.22 0.73 -5.22
C GLU A 466 -11.66 1.29 -5.33
N LEU A 467 -12.63 0.45 -5.73
CA LEU A 467 -14.03 0.88 -5.84
C LEU A 467 -14.60 1.48 -4.56
N PRO A 468 -14.32 0.95 -3.34
CA PRO A 468 -14.76 1.58 -2.10
C PRO A 468 -14.25 3.02 -1.93
N GLU A 469 -13.04 3.34 -2.41
CA GLU A 469 -12.52 4.70 -2.38
C GLU A 469 -13.37 5.64 -3.24
N LEU A 470 -13.66 5.23 -4.48
CA LEU A 470 -14.50 6.02 -5.39
C LEU A 470 -15.90 6.26 -4.83
N LEU A 471 -16.51 5.22 -4.28
CA LEU A 471 -17.86 5.28 -3.71
C LEU A 471 -17.94 6.17 -2.47
N SER A 472 -16.86 6.25 -1.69
CA SER A 472 -16.82 7.07 -0.47
C SER A 472 -16.50 8.55 -0.73
N LEU A 473 -15.63 8.83 -1.71
CA LEU A 473 -15.10 10.17 -1.95
C LEU A 473 -15.86 10.96 -3.00
N CYS A 474 -16.34 10.26 -4.07
CA CYS A 474 -16.75 10.95 -5.28
C CYS A 474 -18.23 11.34 -5.28
N ASP A 475 -18.57 12.48 -5.88
CA ASP A 475 -19.94 12.92 -6.11
C ASP A 475 -20.60 12.13 -7.25
N ARG A 476 -19.79 11.71 -8.21
CA ARG A 476 -20.14 10.78 -9.29
C ARG A 476 -18.92 10.07 -9.81
N VAL A 477 -19.15 8.94 -10.49
CA VAL A 477 -18.10 8.09 -11.06
C VAL A 477 -18.29 8.01 -12.58
N VAL A 478 -17.24 8.34 -13.32
CA VAL A 478 -17.16 8.14 -14.78
C VAL A 478 -16.42 6.82 -15.02
N VAL A 479 -17.05 5.92 -15.76
CA VAL A 479 -16.48 4.60 -16.06
C VAL A 479 -15.83 4.63 -17.44
N LEU A 480 -14.57 4.24 -17.49
CA LEU A 480 -13.79 4.10 -18.72
C LEU A 480 -13.66 2.63 -19.14
N HIS A 481 -13.81 2.38 -20.43
CA HIS A 481 -13.50 1.11 -21.07
C HIS A 481 -12.73 1.36 -22.36
N ARG A 482 -11.52 0.81 -22.48
CA ARG A 482 -10.64 0.95 -23.65
C ARG A 482 -10.49 2.40 -24.14
N GLY A 483 -10.24 3.32 -23.22
CA GLY A 483 -10.04 4.73 -23.51
C GLY A 483 -11.29 5.53 -23.85
N ARG A 484 -12.49 5.00 -23.64
CA ARG A 484 -13.78 5.66 -23.91
C ARG A 484 -14.59 5.78 -22.63
N THR A 485 -15.36 6.85 -22.49
CA THR A 485 -16.41 6.96 -21.48
C THR A 485 -17.57 6.05 -21.87
N VAL A 486 -17.93 5.11 -20.97
CA VAL A 486 -19.05 4.17 -21.19
C VAL A 486 -20.23 4.44 -20.26
N ALA A 487 -20.01 5.01 -19.08
CA ALA A 487 -21.07 5.39 -18.16
C ALA A 487 -20.64 6.56 -17.27
N THR A 488 -21.62 7.30 -16.76
CA THR A 488 -21.46 8.28 -15.69
C THR A 488 -22.52 8.02 -14.64
N LEU A 489 -22.09 7.60 -13.45
CA LEU A 489 -22.95 7.16 -12.38
C LEU A 489 -22.92 8.21 -11.24
N PRO A 490 -24.06 8.89 -10.94
CA PRO A 490 -24.17 9.72 -9.76
C PRO A 490 -23.96 8.89 -8.49
N ARG A 491 -23.47 9.49 -7.41
CA ARG A 491 -23.19 8.81 -6.12
C ARG A 491 -24.36 7.93 -5.65
N ALA A 492 -25.59 8.40 -5.80
CA ALA A 492 -26.79 7.69 -5.36
C ALA A 492 -27.02 6.35 -6.09
N SER A 493 -26.56 6.22 -7.34
CA SER A 493 -26.70 5.03 -8.18
C SER A 493 -25.38 4.28 -8.40
N ALA A 494 -24.27 4.82 -7.96
CA ALA A 494 -22.96 4.19 -8.07
C ALA A 494 -22.88 3.04 -7.04
N THR A 495 -22.87 1.81 -7.53
CA THR A 495 -22.56 0.60 -6.74
C THR A 495 -21.38 -0.14 -7.35
N GLN A 496 -20.72 -0.99 -6.57
CA GLN A 496 -19.61 -1.79 -7.11
C GLN A 496 -20.07 -2.62 -8.31
N GLN A 497 -21.26 -3.21 -8.25
CA GLN A 497 -21.85 -4.01 -9.34
C GLN A 497 -22.09 -3.17 -10.59
N ALA A 498 -22.72 -1.99 -10.45
CA ALA A 498 -22.98 -1.09 -11.58
C ALA A 498 -21.67 -0.61 -12.26
N ILE A 499 -20.65 -0.28 -11.46
CA ILE A 499 -19.35 0.14 -11.99
C ILE A 499 -18.67 -1.01 -12.75
N LEU A 500 -18.68 -2.24 -12.18
CA LEU A 500 -18.07 -3.41 -12.81
C LEU A 500 -18.81 -3.83 -14.08
N ALA A 501 -20.16 -3.81 -14.10
CA ALA A 501 -20.97 -4.09 -15.30
C ALA A 501 -20.62 -3.12 -16.43
N ALA A 502 -20.61 -1.81 -16.15
CA ALA A 502 -20.23 -0.80 -17.14
C ALA A 502 -18.78 -0.96 -17.61
N ALA A 503 -17.83 -1.27 -16.70
CA ALA A 503 -16.42 -1.46 -17.02
C ALA A 503 -16.16 -2.70 -17.89
N ASN A 504 -17.01 -3.74 -17.82
CA ASN A 504 -16.96 -4.91 -18.68
C ASN A 504 -17.58 -4.68 -20.07
N GLY A 505 -18.32 -3.58 -20.24
CA GLY A 505 -18.99 -3.26 -21.51
C GLY A 505 -20.30 -4.03 -21.74
N ASP A 506 -20.93 -4.56 -20.69
CA ASP A 506 -22.19 -5.32 -20.79
C ASP A 506 -23.36 -4.42 -21.15
N ASP A 507 -23.35 -3.14 -20.74
CA ASP A 507 -24.37 -2.15 -21.11
C ASP A 507 -24.39 -1.77 -22.61
N ALA A 508 -23.31 -2.06 -23.35
CA ALA A 508 -23.26 -1.78 -24.79
C ALA A 508 -24.00 -2.82 -25.67
N LYS A 509 -24.49 -3.92 -25.07
CA LYS A 509 -25.25 -4.97 -25.79
C LYS A 509 -26.76 -4.76 -25.76
N GLU A 510 -27.30 -3.99 -24.80
CA GLU A 510 -28.74 -3.73 -24.72
C GLU A 510 -29.20 -2.52 -25.55
N ALA A 511 -28.28 -1.72 -26.10
CA ALA A 511 -28.58 -0.52 -26.91
C ALA A 511 -28.33 -0.72 -28.43
N ARG A 512 -28.33 -1.97 -28.94
CA ARG A 512 -28.30 -2.26 -30.38
C ARG A 512 -29.53 -3.03 -30.83
#